data_41485b74f4af6c218cc4dbac4df93d7d
#
_entry.id   41485b74f4af6c218cc4dbac4df93d7d
#
_cell.length_a   1.000
_cell.length_b   1.000
_cell.length_c   1.000
_cell.angle_alpha   90.00
_cell.angle_beta   90.00
_cell.angle_gamma   90.00
#
_symmetry.space_group_name_H-M   'P 1'
#
loop_
_entity.id
_entity.type
_entity.pdbx_description
1 polymer ?
#
loop_
_entity_poly.entity_id
_entity_poly.type
_entity_poly.pdbx_seq_one_letter_code
_entity_poly.pdbx_strand_id
1 'polypeptide(L)'
;MTSSCRVPVAAASAATAFLLAAGCGSAAAINKRSPGVLENGSFGPSIAPVANYGPDPALTCPERGINGLVANEVGKAAQPEGRLCAVADTLFGWEGTDVPPENVLAVISSDFGLPQQVRKLVLTTVDTAERSSRGDVPGKTEQDVATMIAEPIKNFAASAQVPRYGLVVQRIKKGVSKIVLVMQDQNIELKPLPRKLNPGQTATLSGTVAGNLSNPKIQYTDAVGKLERPPPQPGKQFSAELTCGDRAGRILVQVVGEQDGSDVRLANFPVGCGVDLPVAAAVAPAGKQAVATTDPAAAAKQLLEQINQDRSTAGLKPLALDSSLSDVARSLSDDRAKGKGTTAEEVQRRLKELDIAAPLLLVSEAQAFSAEDAYMRFSNSPQDRASAMNPDMTQVGIGIAPTAPVNGVQMIVVTELFLKQLPPPDAAEVKANLYRAIERRRGDARAGALTKDPQLEQIAQAYASEMAKEKGKVPKERIAQIEAPLYKSFATVNELGGVRADPLEFAEEPGVVGDAKLVGVGVGIGSSPQFGKNSAYVVILMGKKQGASPGTAKKPGTASAAPSGKKPAKK
;
A
#
# COMPACT_ATOMS: atom_id res chain seq x y z
N MET A 1 -20.91 53.55 -24.90
CA MET A 1 -19.74 54.45 -24.84
C MET A 1 -18.53 53.57 -24.98
N THR A 2 -18.01 53.50 -26.20
CA THR A 2 -16.87 52.69 -26.63
C THR A 2 -15.61 53.55 -26.52
N SER A 3 -14.68 53.16 -25.64
CA SER A 3 -13.36 53.81 -25.54
C SER A 3 -12.34 52.97 -26.30
N SER A 4 -11.93 53.50 -27.46
CA SER A 4 -10.87 52.95 -28.30
C SER A 4 -9.51 53.49 -27.85
N CYS A 5 -8.59 52.63 -27.44
CA CYS A 5 -7.16 52.98 -27.29
C CYS A 5 -6.49 52.95 -28.67
N ARG A 6 -6.04 54.13 -29.15
CA ARG A 6 -5.13 54.26 -30.31
C ARG A 6 -3.69 54.17 -29.87
N VAL A 7 -2.91 53.35 -30.55
CA VAL A 7 -1.45 53.23 -30.41
C VAL A 7 -0.79 54.16 -31.42
N PRO A 8 0.19 55.01 -31.06
CA PRO A 8 1.03 55.70 -32.04
C PRO A 8 2.19 54.82 -32.49
N VAL A 9 2.40 54.75 -33.81
CA VAL A 9 3.56 54.16 -34.46
C VAL A 9 4.66 55.21 -34.53
N ALA A 10 5.82 54.92 -33.99
CA ALA A 10 7.06 55.64 -34.31
C ALA A 10 8.24 54.65 -34.40
N ALA A 11 9.11 54.89 -35.37
CA ALA A 11 10.06 53.98 -35.97
C ALA A 11 11.38 53.79 -35.18
N ALA A 12 11.89 52.58 -35.31
CA ALA A 12 13.26 52.11 -35.38
C ALA A 12 14.34 52.61 -34.41
N SER A 13 14.82 51.69 -33.56
CA SER A 13 16.25 51.37 -33.40
C SER A 13 16.43 50.10 -32.56
N ALA A 14 17.32 49.23 -33.00
CA ALA A 14 17.64 47.94 -32.36
C ALA A 14 18.27 48.12 -31.01
N ALA A 15 17.61 47.60 -29.96
CA ALA A 15 18.22 47.26 -28.69
C ALA A 15 17.35 46.19 -28.03
N THR A 16 17.99 45.11 -27.63
CA THR A 16 17.42 43.93 -26.98
C THR A 16 16.68 44.34 -25.71
N ALA A 17 15.35 44.47 -25.78
CA ALA A 17 14.54 44.76 -24.60
C ALA A 17 13.77 43.47 -24.23
N PHE A 18 14.07 42.93 -23.07
CA PHE A 18 13.24 41.99 -22.35
C PHE A 18 11.86 42.60 -22.14
N LEU A 19 10.88 42.10 -22.87
CA LEU A 19 9.48 42.42 -22.66
C LEU A 19 9.01 41.67 -21.38
N LEU A 20 9.06 42.38 -20.25
CA LEU A 20 8.19 42.10 -19.12
C LEU A 20 6.74 42.36 -19.56
N ALA A 21 6.07 41.32 -19.97
CA ALA A 21 4.60 41.35 -20.11
C ALA A 21 4.06 41.43 -18.66
N ALA A 22 3.82 42.68 -18.21
CA ALA A 22 2.97 42.92 -17.06
C ALA A 22 1.54 42.48 -17.45
N GLY A 23 1.22 41.21 -17.20
CA GLY A 23 -0.13 40.72 -17.26
C GLY A 23 -0.94 41.45 -16.20
N CYS A 24 -1.87 42.30 -16.61
CA CYS A 24 -2.95 42.77 -15.75
C CYS A 24 -3.81 41.57 -15.33
N GLY A 25 -3.33 40.82 -14.35
CA GLY A 25 -4.06 39.78 -13.64
C GLY A 25 -5.15 40.45 -12.82
N SER A 26 -6.36 40.53 -13.36
CA SER A 26 -7.52 40.99 -12.60
C SER A 26 -7.79 40.02 -11.44
N ALA A 27 -7.70 40.50 -10.21
CA ALA A 27 -8.10 39.81 -8.98
C ALA A 27 -9.61 39.44 -8.91
N ALA A 28 -10.28 39.36 -10.04
CA ALA A 28 -11.72 39.04 -10.16
C ALA A 28 -11.98 37.59 -10.62
N ALA A 29 -10.98 36.70 -10.59
CA ALA A 29 -11.08 35.42 -11.30
C ALA A 29 -11.92 34.33 -10.58
N ILE A 30 -12.14 34.40 -9.27
CA ILE A 30 -12.89 33.34 -8.56
C ILE A 30 -14.39 33.44 -8.80
N ASN A 31 -14.95 34.64 -9.03
CA ASN A 31 -16.39 34.81 -9.28
C ASN A 31 -16.87 34.35 -10.68
N LYS A 32 -15.99 33.79 -11.52
CA LYS A 32 -16.33 33.26 -12.86
C LYS A 32 -16.04 31.77 -13.02
N ARG A 33 -15.68 31.07 -11.95
CA ARG A 33 -15.48 29.64 -12.03
C ARG A 33 -16.83 28.94 -12.03
N SER A 34 -17.07 28.09 -12.99
CA SER A 34 -18.24 27.24 -13.00
C SER A 34 -18.06 26.14 -11.94
N PRO A 35 -19.12 25.79 -11.18
CA PRO A 35 -19.07 24.67 -10.24
C PRO A 35 -18.66 23.39 -10.97
N GLY A 36 -18.21 22.38 -10.20
CA GLY A 36 -17.91 21.07 -10.74
C GLY A 36 -19.11 20.44 -11.43
N VAL A 37 -18.87 19.63 -12.42
CA VAL A 37 -19.91 18.99 -13.25
C VAL A 37 -19.82 17.48 -13.17
N LEU A 38 -20.99 16.84 -13.22
CA LEU A 38 -21.12 15.40 -13.38
C LEU A 38 -21.28 15.10 -14.87
N GLU A 39 -20.26 14.55 -15.51
CA GLU A 39 -20.27 14.14 -16.91
C GLU A 39 -19.91 12.66 -17.03
N ASN A 40 -20.69 11.92 -17.81
CA ASN A 40 -20.44 10.49 -18.10
C ASN A 40 -20.18 9.62 -16.85
N GLY A 41 -20.87 9.93 -15.73
CA GLY A 41 -20.67 9.21 -14.46
C GLY A 41 -19.37 9.59 -13.74
N SER A 42 -18.74 10.70 -14.05
CA SER A 42 -17.57 11.23 -13.34
C SER A 42 -17.80 12.66 -12.90
N PHE A 43 -17.34 13.02 -11.69
CA PHE A 43 -17.44 14.37 -11.15
C PHE A 43 -16.06 14.98 -10.91
N GLY A 44 -15.87 16.20 -11.33
CA GLY A 44 -14.64 16.95 -11.13
C GLY A 44 -14.82 18.46 -11.33
N PRO A 45 -13.77 19.27 -11.08
CA PRO A 45 -13.81 20.70 -11.32
C PRO A 45 -13.94 21.01 -12.82
N SER A 46 -14.67 22.07 -13.15
CA SER A 46 -14.80 22.57 -14.53
C SER A 46 -13.61 23.42 -15.00
N ILE A 47 -12.60 23.59 -14.15
CA ILE A 47 -11.38 24.37 -14.42
C ILE A 47 -10.16 23.47 -14.40
N ALA A 48 -9.08 23.93 -15.08
CA ALA A 48 -7.81 23.20 -15.04
C ALA A 48 -7.25 23.10 -13.62
N PRO A 49 -6.68 21.95 -13.25
CA PRO A 49 -6.00 21.78 -11.98
C PRO A 49 -4.82 22.74 -11.82
N VAL A 50 -4.46 23.06 -10.56
CA VAL A 50 -3.22 23.81 -10.28
C VAL A 50 -1.99 22.97 -10.63
N ALA A 51 -0.89 23.65 -10.96
CA ALA A 51 0.34 22.96 -11.38
C ALA A 51 1.09 22.29 -10.20
N ASN A 52 0.92 22.81 -8.99
CA ASN A 52 1.71 22.40 -7.82
C ASN A 52 0.83 22.07 -6.62
N TYR A 53 1.28 21.17 -5.76
CA TYR A 53 0.86 21.09 -4.37
C TYR A 53 1.48 22.23 -3.56
N GLY A 54 0.79 22.62 -2.48
CA GLY A 54 1.21 23.73 -1.64
C GLY A 54 0.42 25.03 -1.89
N PRO A 55 0.81 26.14 -1.26
CA PRO A 55 0.11 27.40 -1.40
C PRO A 55 0.07 27.90 -2.84
N ASP A 56 -1.10 28.37 -3.26
CA ASP A 56 -1.30 29.03 -4.54
C ASP A 56 -1.92 30.42 -4.34
N PRO A 57 -1.17 31.50 -4.54
CA PRO A 57 -1.66 32.87 -4.32
C PRO A 57 -2.78 33.29 -5.30
N ALA A 58 -2.97 32.56 -6.39
CA ALA A 58 -4.08 32.82 -7.32
C ALA A 58 -5.43 32.31 -6.80
N LEU A 59 -5.42 31.41 -5.79
CA LEU A 59 -6.62 30.91 -5.16
C LEU A 59 -6.94 31.74 -3.91
N THR A 60 -8.02 32.51 -3.96
CA THR A 60 -8.49 33.36 -2.85
C THR A 60 -9.92 33.06 -2.49
N CYS A 61 -10.31 33.31 -1.26
CA CYS A 61 -11.71 33.23 -0.82
C CYS A 61 -12.45 34.54 -1.13
N PRO A 62 -13.77 34.49 -1.40
CA PRO A 62 -14.59 35.71 -1.47
C PRO A 62 -14.61 36.41 -0.10
N GLU A 63 -14.39 37.73 -0.09
CA GLU A 63 -14.32 38.54 1.13
C GLU A 63 -15.61 39.33 1.41
N ARG A 64 -16.59 39.32 0.51
CA ARG A 64 -17.82 40.13 0.58
C ARG A 64 -19.06 39.28 0.87
N GLY A 65 -20.14 39.96 1.25
CA GLY A 65 -21.44 39.34 1.55
C GLY A 65 -21.32 38.38 2.75
N ILE A 66 -22.04 37.27 2.69
CA ILE A 66 -22.08 36.28 3.77
C ILE A 66 -20.67 35.76 4.15
N ASN A 67 -19.78 35.60 3.18
CA ASN A 67 -18.40 35.16 3.44
C ASN A 67 -17.63 36.13 4.34
N GLY A 68 -17.76 37.45 4.10
CA GLY A 68 -17.16 38.47 4.95
C GLY A 68 -17.77 38.51 6.35
N LEU A 69 -19.10 38.36 6.46
CA LEU A 69 -19.79 38.26 7.74
C LEU A 69 -19.34 37.03 8.53
N VAL A 70 -19.22 35.87 7.88
CA VAL A 70 -18.69 34.63 8.52
C VAL A 70 -17.25 34.83 8.98
N ALA A 71 -16.40 35.45 8.17
CA ALA A 71 -15.01 35.71 8.55
C ALA A 71 -14.90 36.61 9.79
N ASN A 72 -15.76 37.63 9.89
CA ASN A 72 -15.86 38.49 11.07
C ASN A 72 -16.35 37.72 12.31
N GLU A 73 -17.37 36.89 12.17
CA GLU A 73 -17.92 36.07 13.27
C GLU A 73 -16.93 35.00 13.77
N VAL A 74 -16.21 34.37 12.86
CA VAL A 74 -15.19 33.33 13.16
C VAL A 74 -13.95 33.98 13.78
N GLY A 75 -13.58 35.18 13.29
CA GLY A 75 -12.43 35.95 13.75
C GLY A 75 -11.11 35.17 13.65
N LYS A 76 -10.40 35.07 14.80
CA LYS A 76 -9.09 34.36 14.86
C LYS A 76 -9.22 32.85 15.07
N ALA A 77 -10.44 32.32 15.31
CA ALA A 77 -10.62 30.89 15.59
C ALA A 77 -10.23 30.00 14.42
N ALA A 78 -10.54 30.41 13.19
CA ALA A 78 -10.12 29.73 11.96
C ALA A 78 -9.88 30.74 10.84
N GLN A 79 -9.05 30.40 9.87
CA GLN A 79 -8.74 31.28 8.74
C GLN A 79 -9.36 30.73 7.45
N PRO A 80 -9.95 31.59 6.58
CA PRO A 80 -10.31 31.18 5.23
C PRO A 80 -9.06 30.83 4.42
N GLU A 81 -9.16 29.81 3.55
CA GLU A 81 -8.05 29.30 2.76
C GLU A 81 -8.50 29.10 1.30
N GLY A 82 -7.75 29.71 0.36
CA GLY A 82 -8.16 29.83 -1.04
C GLY A 82 -8.40 28.49 -1.74
N ARG A 83 -7.56 27.48 -1.49
CA ARG A 83 -7.72 26.13 -2.07
C ARG A 83 -8.99 25.44 -1.53
N LEU A 84 -9.31 25.62 -0.24
CA LEU A 84 -10.55 25.10 0.33
C LEU A 84 -11.77 25.84 -0.22
N CYS A 85 -11.66 27.15 -0.49
CA CYS A 85 -12.73 27.87 -1.18
C CYS A 85 -12.95 27.36 -2.62
N ALA A 86 -11.88 27.00 -3.33
CA ALA A 86 -11.98 26.41 -4.67
C ALA A 86 -12.58 24.99 -4.62
N VAL A 87 -12.26 24.18 -3.61
CA VAL A 87 -12.93 22.90 -3.35
C VAL A 87 -14.41 23.10 -3.08
N ALA A 88 -14.77 24.06 -2.20
CA ALA A 88 -16.17 24.36 -1.89
C ALA A 88 -16.96 24.83 -3.12
N ASP A 89 -16.33 25.64 -3.99
CA ASP A 89 -16.94 26.12 -5.23
C ASP A 89 -17.20 24.97 -6.22
N THR A 90 -16.24 24.05 -6.36
CA THR A 90 -16.43 22.84 -7.15
C THR A 90 -17.57 22.00 -6.61
N LEU A 91 -17.60 21.74 -5.29
CA LEU A 91 -18.63 20.94 -4.62
C LEU A 91 -20.02 21.61 -4.63
N PHE A 92 -20.09 22.89 -4.98
CA PHE A 92 -21.39 23.54 -5.19
C PHE A 92 -22.18 22.87 -6.32
N GLY A 93 -21.50 22.34 -7.34
CA GLY A 93 -22.11 21.56 -8.42
C GLY A 93 -22.53 20.13 -8.04
N TRP A 94 -22.14 19.64 -6.86
CA TRP A 94 -22.57 18.33 -6.38
C TRP A 94 -24.07 18.33 -6.08
N GLU A 95 -24.82 17.39 -6.65
CA GLU A 95 -26.26 17.28 -6.45
C GLU A 95 -26.58 16.65 -5.09
N GLY A 96 -27.65 17.16 -4.44
CA GLY A 96 -28.08 16.67 -3.14
C GLY A 96 -27.30 17.26 -1.95
N THR A 97 -27.56 16.69 -0.78
CA THR A 97 -26.93 17.05 0.50
C THR A 97 -26.04 15.93 1.05
N ASP A 98 -25.96 14.82 0.34
CA ASP A 98 -25.11 13.69 0.73
C ASP A 98 -23.63 14.03 0.54
N VAL A 99 -22.79 13.50 1.44
CA VAL A 99 -21.35 13.70 1.33
C VAL A 99 -20.82 12.97 0.09
N PRO A 100 -20.06 13.67 -0.79
CA PRO A 100 -19.43 13.03 -1.93
C PRO A 100 -18.54 11.86 -1.52
N PRO A 101 -18.41 10.82 -2.35
CA PRO A 101 -17.51 9.70 -2.10
C PRO A 101 -16.05 10.15 -1.89
N GLU A 102 -15.29 9.35 -1.15
CA GLU A 102 -13.90 9.67 -0.79
C GLU A 102 -13.00 9.89 -2.02
N ASN A 103 -13.19 9.12 -3.10
CA ASN A 103 -12.46 9.27 -4.35
C ASN A 103 -12.71 10.64 -5.01
N VAL A 104 -13.93 11.15 -4.94
CA VAL A 104 -14.28 12.49 -5.45
C VAL A 104 -13.57 13.57 -4.64
N LEU A 105 -13.64 13.49 -3.31
CA LEU A 105 -12.96 14.44 -2.42
C LEU A 105 -11.43 14.40 -2.59
N ALA A 106 -10.86 13.22 -2.80
CA ALA A 106 -9.42 13.05 -3.01
C ALA A 106 -8.96 13.71 -4.32
N VAL A 107 -9.69 13.48 -5.44
CA VAL A 107 -9.37 14.10 -6.74
C VAL A 107 -9.49 15.62 -6.66
N ILE A 108 -10.62 16.15 -6.17
CA ILE A 108 -10.83 17.61 -6.08
C ILE A 108 -9.77 18.25 -5.17
N SER A 109 -9.47 17.65 -4.02
CA SER A 109 -8.42 18.18 -3.13
C SER A 109 -7.06 18.22 -3.82
N SER A 110 -6.70 17.15 -4.53
CA SER A 110 -5.47 17.09 -5.33
C SER A 110 -5.46 18.15 -6.42
N ASP A 111 -6.56 18.37 -7.13
CA ASP A 111 -6.64 19.33 -8.22
C ASP A 111 -6.41 20.78 -7.78
N PHE A 112 -6.74 21.10 -6.55
CA PHE A 112 -6.43 22.39 -5.94
C PHE A 112 -5.14 22.39 -5.09
N GLY A 113 -4.26 21.40 -5.26
CA GLY A 113 -2.95 21.37 -4.63
C GLY A 113 -2.97 21.13 -3.12
N LEU A 114 -4.07 20.59 -2.57
CA LEU A 114 -4.11 20.18 -1.17
C LEU A 114 -3.40 18.83 -1.00
N PRO A 115 -2.43 18.72 -0.09
CA PRO A 115 -1.71 17.47 0.15
C PRO A 115 -2.52 16.46 0.97
N GLN A 116 -3.68 16.87 1.46
CA GLN A 116 -4.62 16.06 2.23
C GLN A 116 -6.04 16.32 1.73
N GLN A 117 -6.80 15.25 1.56
CA GLN A 117 -8.19 15.38 1.16
C GLN A 117 -9.04 16.02 2.27
N VAL A 118 -10.07 16.75 1.86
CA VAL A 118 -11.07 17.32 2.77
C VAL A 118 -11.91 16.20 3.39
N ARG A 119 -12.10 16.25 4.72
CA ARG A 119 -12.89 15.27 5.47
C ARG A 119 -14.03 15.87 6.27
N LYS A 120 -14.00 17.18 6.49
CA LYS A 120 -15.05 17.91 7.19
C LYS A 120 -15.80 18.77 6.17
N LEU A 121 -17.03 18.39 5.92
CA LEU A 121 -17.88 18.97 4.89
C LEU A 121 -19.30 19.17 5.42
N VAL A 122 -19.90 20.33 5.12
CA VAL A 122 -21.31 20.61 5.32
C VAL A 122 -21.90 21.02 3.98
N LEU A 123 -22.89 20.26 3.51
CA LEU A 123 -23.69 20.56 2.33
C LEU A 123 -25.14 20.74 2.80
N THR A 124 -25.71 21.93 2.63
CA THR A 124 -27.08 22.20 3.07
C THR A 124 -27.71 23.31 2.26
N THR A 125 -29.02 23.46 2.39
CA THR A 125 -29.78 24.59 1.87
C THR A 125 -30.43 25.36 3.01
N VAL A 126 -30.61 26.66 2.83
CA VAL A 126 -31.24 27.53 3.80
C VAL A 126 -32.20 28.49 3.11
N ASP A 127 -33.38 28.71 3.74
CA ASP A 127 -34.31 29.73 3.31
C ASP A 127 -33.76 31.10 3.68
N THR A 128 -33.55 31.96 2.68
CA THR A 128 -33.00 33.31 2.83
C THR A 128 -34.03 34.35 2.55
N ALA A 129 -34.07 35.39 3.41
CA ALA A 129 -34.94 36.52 3.20
C ALA A 129 -34.58 37.27 1.89
N GLU A 130 -35.58 37.61 1.11
CA GLU A 130 -35.39 38.37 -0.13
C GLU A 130 -36.40 39.51 -0.20
N ARG A 131 -35.90 40.74 -0.32
CA ARG A 131 -36.73 41.92 -0.59
C ARG A 131 -36.81 42.16 -2.11
N SER A 132 -38.01 42.26 -2.62
CA SER A 132 -38.22 42.62 -4.03
C SER A 132 -39.45 43.48 -4.24
N SER A 133 -39.47 44.19 -5.35
CA SER A 133 -40.64 45.00 -5.81
C SER A 133 -41.90 44.15 -6.03
N ARG A 134 -41.78 42.82 -6.10
CA ARG A 134 -42.88 41.86 -6.27
C ARG A 134 -43.31 41.18 -4.96
N GLY A 135 -42.84 41.67 -3.81
CA GLY A 135 -43.13 41.13 -2.47
C GLY A 135 -41.92 40.50 -1.83
N ASP A 136 -41.83 40.60 -0.50
CA ASP A 136 -40.76 40.03 0.30
C ASP A 136 -40.92 38.51 0.45
N VAL A 137 -39.82 37.79 0.38
CA VAL A 137 -39.78 36.36 0.75
C VAL A 137 -39.26 36.25 2.17
N PRO A 138 -40.00 35.60 3.08
CA PRO A 138 -39.54 35.39 4.45
C PRO A 138 -38.39 34.40 4.46
N GLY A 139 -37.43 34.58 5.38
CA GLY A 139 -36.30 33.70 5.57
C GLY A 139 -35.25 34.32 6.48
N LYS A 140 -34.09 33.65 6.60
CA LYS A 140 -32.96 34.14 7.39
C LYS A 140 -32.30 35.33 6.72
N THR A 141 -31.91 36.32 7.50
CA THR A 141 -31.03 37.40 7.00
C THR A 141 -29.62 36.88 6.70
N GLU A 142 -28.84 37.66 5.96
CA GLU A 142 -27.41 37.30 5.72
C GLU A 142 -26.64 37.17 7.03
N GLN A 143 -26.93 37.98 8.04
CA GLN A 143 -26.31 37.87 9.36
C GLN A 143 -26.73 36.60 10.10
N ASP A 144 -28.00 36.19 10.04
CA ASP A 144 -28.45 34.93 10.66
C ASP A 144 -27.78 33.71 9.99
N VAL A 145 -27.63 33.75 8.65
CA VAL A 145 -26.93 32.72 7.89
C VAL A 145 -25.46 32.69 8.26
N ALA A 146 -24.82 33.85 8.40
CA ALA A 146 -23.42 33.95 8.79
C ALA A 146 -23.18 33.38 10.19
N THR A 147 -24.00 33.70 11.16
CA THR A 147 -23.93 33.17 12.52
C THR A 147 -24.12 31.65 12.54
N MET A 148 -25.10 31.15 11.78
CA MET A 148 -25.34 29.70 11.64
C MET A 148 -24.14 28.96 11.06
N ILE A 149 -23.42 29.55 10.09
CA ILE A 149 -22.22 28.95 9.47
C ILE A 149 -21.01 29.06 10.40
N ALA A 150 -20.87 30.15 11.14
CA ALA A 150 -19.72 30.37 12.02
C ALA A 150 -19.67 29.37 13.18
N GLU A 151 -20.81 28.89 13.66
CA GLU A 151 -20.87 27.93 14.75
C GLU A 151 -20.15 26.59 14.48
N PRO A 152 -20.44 25.83 13.41
CA PRO A 152 -19.69 24.62 13.09
C PRO A 152 -18.18 24.88 12.83
N ILE A 153 -17.81 26.06 12.33
CA ILE A 153 -16.38 26.43 12.15
C ILE A 153 -15.72 26.61 13.53
N LYS A 154 -16.34 27.34 14.46
CA LYS A 154 -15.82 27.54 15.81
C LYS A 154 -15.71 26.21 16.58
N ASN A 155 -16.74 25.36 16.46
CA ASN A 155 -16.74 24.02 17.05
C ASN A 155 -15.61 23.15 16.51
N PHE A 156 -15.37 23.18 15.20
CA PHE A 156 -14.25 22.50 14.59
C PHE A 156 -12.90 23.06 15.09
N ALA A 157 -12.77 24.39 15.12
CA ALA A 157 -11.56 25.07 15.54
C ALA A 157 -11.16 24.78 16.99
N ALA A 158 -12.13 24.49 17.87
CA ALA A 158 -11.87 24.15 19.26
C ALA A 158 -11.05 22.85 19.44
N SER A 159 -11.06 21.96 18.44
CA SER A 159 -10.33 20.68 18.45
C SER A 159 -9.18 20.61 17.44
N ALA A 160 -9.10 21.59 16.53
CA ALA A 160 -8.06 21.64 15.50
C ALA A 160 -6.88 22.50 15.94
N GLN A 161 -5.68 22.18 15.46
CA GLN A 161 -4.46 22.94 15.76
C GLN A 161 -4.22 24.10 14.79
N VAL A 162 -4.50 23.88 13.50
CA VAL A 162 -4.38 24.87 12.42
C VAL A 162 -5.67 24.88 11.59
N PRO A 163 -6.78 25.35 12.18
CA PRO A 163 -8.08 25.30 11.54
C PRO A 163 -8.15 26.23 10.33
N ARG A 164 -8.57 25.66 9.21
CA ARG A 164 -8.80 26.36 7.94
C ARG A 164 -10.18 25.97 7.41
N TYR A 165 -10.82 26.90 6.66
CA TYR A 165 -12.08 26.62 6.02
C TYR A 165 -12.17 27.24 4.63
N GLY A 166 -13.05 26.67 3.80
CA GLY A 166 -13.51 27.23 2.54
C GLY A 166 -15.02 27.26 2.53
N LEU A 167 -15.60 28.34 2.02
CA LEU A 167 -17.03 28.57 2.06
C LEU A 167 -17.53 29.10 0.73
N VAL A 168 -18.63 28.52 0.26
CA VAL A 168 -19.45 29.04 -0.83
C VAL A 168 -20.92 29.10 -0.37
N VAL A 169 -21.52 30.26 -0.50
CA VAL A 169 -22.96 30.46 -0.30
C VAL A 169 -23.52 31.12 -1.55
N GLN A 170 -24.35 30.41 -2.28
CA GLN A 170 -24.97 30.94 -3.49
C GLN A 170 -26.44 30.61 -3.55
N ARG A 171 -27.22 31.55 -4.10
CA ARG A 171 -28.64 31.37 -4.33
C ARG A 171 -28.88 30.40 -5.48
N ILE A 172 -29.64 29.34 -5.22
CA ILE A 172 -30.04 28.33 -6.20
C ILE A 172 -31.43 28.58 -6.78
N LYS A 173 -32.32 29.23 -6.02
CA LYS A 173 -33.64 29.71 -6.46
C LYS A 173 -34.08 30.84 -5.56
N LYS A 174 -35.22 31.52 -5.93
CA LYS A 174 -35.77 32.62 -5.14
C LYS A 174 -35.99 32.18 -3.69
N GLY A 175 -35.38 32.91 -2.74
CA GLY A 175 -35.49 32.68 -1.30
C GLY A 175 -34.75 31.41 -0.81
N VAL A 176 -33.92 30.75 -1.61
CA VAL A 176 -33.16 29.56 -1.15
C VAL A 176 -31.71 29.67 -1.59
N SER A 177 -30.81 29.53 -0.63
CA SER A 177 -29.38 29.48 -0.87
C SER A 177 -28.81 28.10 -0.51
N LYS A 178 -27.86 27.62 -1.30
CA LYS A 178 -27.05 26.43 -0.99
C LYS A 178 -25.75 26.87 -0.33
N ILE A 179 -25.39 26.16 0.73
CA ILE A 179 -24.17 26.37 1.51
C ILE A 179 -23.27 25.15 1.31
N VAL A 180 -22.02 25.41 0.93
CA VAL A 180 -20.94 24.42 0.90
C VAL A 180 -19.84 24.94 1.80
N LEU A 181 -19.62 24.27 2.92
CA LEU A 181 -18.56 24.56 3.88
C LEU A 181 -17.62 23.37 3.97
N VAL A 182 -16.36 23.59 3.69
CA VAL A 182 -15.27 22.61 3.86
C VAL A 182 -14.33 23.09 4.96
N MET A 183 -13.88 22.17 5.80
CA MET A 183 -12.98 22.48 6.91
C MET A 183 -11.83 21.48 6.93
N GLN A 184 -10.64 21.94 7.28
CA GLN A 184 -9.44 21.14 7.37
C GLN A 184 -8.52 21.65 8.48
N ASP A 185 -7.91 20.74 9.23
CA ASP A 185 -6.82 21.03 10.13
C ASP A 185 -5.49 20.91 9.34
N GLN A 186 -4.94 22.06 8.92
CA GLN A 186 -3.76 22.10 8.06
C GLN A 186 -2.46 22.00 8.89
N ASN A 187 -2.19 20.81 9.37
CA ASN A 187 -1.03 20.50 10.19
C ASN A 187 0.28 20.37 9.39
N ILE A 188 0.23 20.54 8.08
CA ILE A 188 1.38 20.46 7.19
C ILE A 188 1.34 21.61 6.19
N GLU A 189 2.49 22.24 5.99
CA GLU A 189 2.72 23.26 4.96
C GLU A 189 3.81 22.77 4.01
N LEU A 190 3.44 22.52 2.75
CA LEU A 190 4.37 22.14 1.70
C LEU A 190 4.93 23.36 0.98
N LYS A 191 6.23 23.34 0.66
CA LYS A 191 6.74 24.19 -0.42
C LYS A 191 6.16 23.74 -1.75
N PRO A 192 6.02 24.61 -2.76
CA PRO A 192 5.47 24.24 -4.05
C PRO A 192 6.14 22.98 -4.62
N LEU A 193 5.36 21.92 -4.85
CA LEU A 193 5.80 20.66 -5.41
C LEU A 193 4.99 20.37 -6.69
N PRO A 194 5.63 20.15 -7.84
CA PRO A 194 4.93 19.82 -9.09
C PRO A 194 4.01 18.61 -8.92
N ARG A 195 2.76 18.72 -9.43
CA ARG A 195 1.82 17.59 -9.46
C ARG A 195 2.15 16.56 -10.54
N LYS A 196 3.01 16.94 -11.51
CA LYS A 196 3.50 16.05 -12.56
C LYS A 196 5.00 16.25 -12.76
N LEU A 197 5.69 15.12 -12.88
CA LEU A 197 7.11 15.04 -13.26
C LEU A 197 7.24 14.36 -14.61
N ASN A 198 8.22 14.77 -15.40
CA ASN A 198 8.59 14.04 -16.60
C ASN A 198 9.47 12.84 -16.26
N PRO A 199 9.53 11.79 -17.10
CA PRO A 199 10.48 10.69 -16.94
C PRO A 199 11.93 11.20 -16.75
N GLY A 200 12.61 10.67 -15.75
CA GLY A 200 13.97 11.08 -15.35
C GLY A 200 14.04 12.37 -14.51
N GLN A 201 12.94 13.09 -14.34
CA GLN A 201 12.92 14.31 -13.53
C GLN A 201 12.88 14.00 -12.03
N THR A 202 13.61 14.79 -11.26
CA THR A 202 13.58 14.78 -9.79
C THR A 202 12.97 16.09 -9.27
N ALA A 203 12.19 16.00 -8.19
CA ALA A 203 11.64 17.16 -7.48
C ALA A 203 11.87 17.00 -5.97
N THR A 204 12.13 18.12 -5.28
CA THR A 204 12.28 18.11 -3.83
C THR A 204 10.92 18.29 -3.16
N LEU A 205 10.43 17.24 -2.50
CA LEU A 205 9.35 17.33 -1.52
C LEU A 205 9.92 17.97 -0.25
N SER A 206 9.41 19.11 0.18
CA SER A 206 9.84 19.73 1.43
C SER A 206 8.72 20.54 2.07
N GLY A 207 8.79 20.70 3.39
CA GLY A 207 7.78 21.44 4.13
C GLY A 207 8.04 21.46 5.63
N THR A 208 7.01 21.88 6.37
CA THR A 208 7.01 21.95 7.83
C THR A 208 5.73 21.37 8.40
N VAL A 209 5.81 20.77 9.58
CA VAL A 209 4.64 20.39 10.36
C VAL A 209 4.34 21.45 11.42
N ALA A 210 3.06 21.67 11.68
CA ALA A 210 2.56 22.71 12.58
C ALA A 210 2.05 22.15 13.92
N GLY A 211 1.67 23.03 14.82
CA GLY A 211 1.07 22.67 16.11
C GLY A 211 2.05 21.90 17.01
N ASN A 212 1.52 20.88 17.71
CA ASN A 212 2.28 19.98 18.59
C ASN A 212 2.88 18.75 17.87
N LEU A 213 2.84 18.73 16.53
CA LEU A 213 3.42 17.66 15.71
C LEU A 213 4.94 17.82 15.59
N SER A 214 5.63 16.69 15.52
CA SER A 214 7.09 16.60 15.40
C SER A 214 7.51 15.38 14.59
N ASN A 215 8.82 15.26 14.34
CA ASN A 215 9.47 14.09 13.75
C ASN A 215 8.78 13.59 12.47
N PRO A 216 8.59 14.44 11.44
CA PRO A 216 7.93 14.04 10.22
C PRO A 216 8.68 12.92 9.51
N LYS A 217 7.97 11.87 9.15
CA LYS A 217 8.44 10.71 8.40
C LYS A 217 7.81 10.75 7.02
N ILE A 218 8.63 10.60 5.99
CA ILE A 218 8.17 10.52 4.60
C ILE A 218 8.22 9.07 4.17
N GLN A 219 7.19 8.63 3.49
CA GLN A 219 7.20 7.39 2.70
C GLN A 219 6.49 7.64 1.37
N TYR A 220 7.01 7.04 0.32
CA TYR A 220 6.38 7.14 -0.99
C TYR A 220 6.61 5.88 -1.80
N THR A 221 5.71 5.58 -2.73
CA THR A 221 5.99 4.59 -3.76
C THR A 221 6.46 5.29 -5.01
N ASP A 222 7.42 4.69 -5.73
CA ASP A 222 7.72 5.09 -7.09
C ASP A 222 6.55 4.78 -8.05
N ALA A 223 6.72 5.08 -9.33
CA ALA A 223 5.70 4.87 -10.36
C ALA A 223 5.28 3.40 -10.52
N VAL A 224 6.14 2.45 -10.18
CA VAL A 224 5.87 1.00 -10.26
C VAL A 224 5.49 0.38 -8.92
N GLY A 225 5.38 1.17 -7.86
CA GLY A 225 4.91 0.72 -6.55
C GLY A 225 6.01 0.31 -5.57
N LYS A 226 7.30 0.51 -5.89
CA LYS A 226 8.38 0.26 -4.92
C LYS A 226 8.34 1.30 -3.82
N LEU A 227 8.31 0.84 -2.57
CA LEU A 227 8.26 1.70 -1.39
C LEU A 227 9.64 2.25 -1.03
N GLU A 228 9.71 3.56 -0.90
CA GLU A 228 10.89 4.30 -0.45
C GLU A 228 10.58 4.97 0.90
N ARG A 229 11.53 4.91 1.82
CA ARG A 229 11.46 5.54 3.14
C ARG A 229 12.73 6.32 3.41
N PRO A 230 12.79 7.60 3.02
CA PRO A 230 13.91 8.47 3.38
C PRO A 230 14.14 8.51 4.90
N PRO A 231 15.38 8.68 5.36
CA PRO A 231 15.66 8.82 6.78
C PRO A 231 14.82 9.94 7.41
N PRO A 232 14.21 9.72 8.59
CA PRO A 232 13.45 10.76 9.28
C PRO A 232 14.36 11.94 9.67
N GLN A 233 13.80 13.13 9.58
CA GLN A 233 14.50 14.36 9.99
C GLN A 233 13.97 14.79 11.36
N PRO A 234 14.84 15.18 12.29
CA PRO A 234 14.41 15.64 13.60
C PRO A 234 13.76 17.03 13.52
N GLY A 235 12.82 17.28 14.42
CA GLY A 235 12.15 18.59 14.52
C GLY A 235 10.88 18.68 13.70
N LYS A 236 10.63 19.84 13.09
CA LYS A 236 9.39 20.13 12.36
C LYS A 236 9.55 20.20 10.85
N GLN A 237 10.75 20.26 10.34
CA GLN A 237 11.02 20.32 8.91
C GLN A 237 11.20 18.93 8.33
N PHE A 238 10.86 18.78 7.06
CA PHE A 238 11.11 17.55 6.31
C PHE A 238 11.52 17.87 4.88
N SER A 239 12.30 16.96 4.29
CA SER A 239 12.69 17.02 2.89
C SER A 239 13.02 15.63 2.37
N ALA A 240 12.64 15.36 1.12
CA ALA A 240 13.01 14.15 0.37
C ALA A 240 13.06 14.47 -1.12
N GLU A 241 13.84 13.72 -1.88
CA GLU A 241 13.83 13.78 -3.32
C GLU A 241 12.86 12.73 -3.87
N LEU A 242 11.92 13.16 -4.71
CA LEU A 242 11.02 12.30 -5.47
C LEU A 242 11.57 12.18 -6.88
N THR A 243 11.95 10.99 -7.30
CA THR A 243 12.46 10.72 -8.64
C THR A 243 11.40 10.02 -9.49
N CYS A 244 11.03 10.62 -10.61
CA CYS A 244 10.27 9.98 -11.66
C CYS A 244 11.24 9.12 -12.49
N GLY A 245 11.18 7.81 -12.34
CA GLY A 245 11.99 6.87 -13.10
C GLY A 245 11.60 6.81 -14.58
N ASP A 246 12.08 5.79 -15.28
CA ASP A 246 11.84 5.62 -16.71
C ASP A 246 10.42 5.12 -17.03
N ARG A 247 9.70 4.60 -16.05
CA ARG A 247 8.34 4.08 -16.21
C ARG A 247 7.30 5.10 -15.81
N ALA A 248 6.29 5.25 -16.67
CA ALA A 248 5.14 6.10 -16.39
C ALA A 248 4.24 5.47 -15.30
N GLY A 249 3.64 6.33 -14.45
CA GLY A 249 2.74 5.90 -13.39
C GLY A 249 2.51 6.97 -12.34
N ARG A 250 1.97 6.58 -11.18
CA ARG A 250 1.75 7.48 -10.04
C ARG A 250 2.77 7.22 -8.94
N ILE A 251 3.47 8.25 -8.53
CA ILE A 251 4.19 8.29 -7.25
C ILE A 251 3.15 8.62 -6.19
N LEU A 252 3.03 7.81 -5.16
CA LEU A 252 2.12 8.09 -4.05
C LEU A 252 2.93 8.51 -2.84
N VAL A 253 2.69 9.72 -2.35
CA VAL A 253 3.44 10.34 -1.24
C VAL A 253 2.59 10.35 0.01
N GLN A 254 3.18 9.96 1.14
CA GLN A 254 2.59 10.11 2.45
C GLN A 254 3.59 10.78 3.41
N VAL A 255 3.11 11.72 4.19
CA VAL A 255 3.85 12.32 5.31
C VAL A 255 3.11 12.01 6.60
N VAL A 256 3.84 11.49 7.56
CA VAL A 256 3.35 11.12 8.89
C VAL A 256 4.13 11.94 9.92
N GLY A 257 3.44 12.58 10.85
CA GLY A 257 4.05 13.24 12.01
C GLY A 257 3.80 12.44 13.28
N GLU A 258 4.47 12.79 14.34
CA GLU A 258 4.29 12.22 15.66
C GLU A 258 3.53 13.20 16.56
N GLN A 259 2.47 12.73 17.21
CA GLN A 259 1.70 13.45 18.21
C GLN A 259 1.52 12.56 19.43
N ASP A 260 1.97 13.00 20.59
CA ASP A 260 1.83 12.28 21.87
C ASP A 260 2.32 10.82 21.78
N GLY A 261 3.44 10.58 21.05
CA GLY A 261 4.02 9.27 20.85
C GLY A 261 3.30 8.39 19.82
N SER A 262 2.31 8.92 19.12
CA SER A 262 1.54 8.20 18.09
C SER A 262 1.75 8.80 16.72
N ASP A 263 1.86 7.95 15.69
CA ASP A 263 1.97 8.38 14.31
C ASP A 263 0.62 8.89 13.78
N VAL A 264 0.61 10.11 13.24
CA VAL A 264 -0.56 10.76 12.64
C VAL A 264 -0.29 11.07 11.17
N ARG A 265 -1.17 10.64 10.26
CA ARG A 265 -1.07 10.93 8.83
C ARG A 265 -1.43 12.39 8.56
N LEU A 266 -0.49 13.15 8.02
CA LEU A 266 -0.59 14.58 7.76
C LEU A 266 -0.86 14.90 6.29
N ALA A 267 -0.31 14.11 5.39
CA ALA A 267 -0.51 14.25 3.96
C ALA A 267 -0.55 12.90 3.27
N ASN A 268 -1.33 12.81 2.20
CA ASN A 268 -1.38 11.63 1.33
C ASN A 268 -1.89 12.07 -0.04
N PHE A 269 -1.00 12.09 -1.03
CA PHE A 269 -1.32 12.63 -2.36
C PHE A 269 -0.49 11.98 -3.46
N PRO A 270 -1.03 11.88 -4.68
CA PRO A 270 -0.31 11.36 -5.84
C PRO A 270 0.53 12.45 -6.53
N VAL A 271 1.62 12.05 -7.18
CA VAL A 271 2.38 12.85 -8.16
C VAL A 271 2.46 12.04 -9.45
N GLY A 272 2.06 12.61 -10.57
CA GLY A 272 2.15 11.94 -11.88
C GLY A 272 3.60 11.83 -12.34
N CYS A 273 4.04 10.65 -12.74
CA CYS A 273 5.34 10.42 -13.35
C CYS A 273 5.11 10.05 -14.82
N GLY A 274 5.34 10.98 -15.74
CA GLY A 274 5.06 10.80 -17.17
C GLY A 274 3.58 10.67 -17.53
N VAL A 275 2.68 10.77 -16.56
CA VAL A 275 1.21 10.71 -16.75
C VAL A 275 0.52 11.88 -16.09
N ASP A 276 -0.64 12.25 -16.60
CA ASP A 276 -1.51 13.19 -15.92
C ASP A 276 -2.28 12.51 -14.79
N LEU A 277 -2.51 13.24 -13.70
CA LEU A 277 -3.39 12.76 -12.64
C LEU A 277 -4.86 12.90 -13.10
N PRO A 278 -5.76 12.03 -12.61
CA PRO A 278 -7.17 12.16 -12.88
C PRO A 278 -7.70 13.53 -12.43
N VAL A 279 -8.45 14.21 -13.26
CA VAL A 279 -9.12 15.50 -12.96
C VAL A 279 -10.59 15.33 -12.59
N ALA A 280 -11.13 14.13 -12.73
CA ALA A 280 -12.48 13.77 -12.32
C ALA A 280 -12.49 12.36 -11.76
N ALA A 281 -13.35 12.12 -10.78
CA ALA A 281 -13.53 10.82 -10.16
C ALA A 281 -14.83 10.16 -10.62
N ALA A 282 -14.81 8.86 -10.85
CA ALA A 282 -16.01 8.09 -11.15
C ALA A 282 -17.01 8.17 -9.98
N VAL A 283 -18.28 8.35 -10.32
CA VAL A 283 -19.40 8.41 -9.38
C VAL A 283 -20.40 7.33 -9.75
N ALA A 284 -20.69 6.45 -8.82
CA ALA A 284 -21.74 5.47 -9.01
C ALA A 284 -23.09 6.17 -9.24
N PRO A 285 -23.94 5.70 -10.17
CA PRO A 285 -25.27 6.27 -10.39
C PRO A 285 -26.08 6.29 -9.09
N ALA A 286 -26.80 7.40 -8.85
CA ALA A 286 -27.71 7.54 -7.71
C ALA A 286 -28.69 6.34 -7.65
N GLY A 287 -28.80 5.66 -6.53
CA GLY A 287 -29.59 4.45 -6.34
C GLY A 287 -28.82 3.13 -6.55
N LYS A 288 -27.61 3.16 -7.10
CA LYS A 288 -26.62 2.10 -7.03
C LYS A 288 -25.51 2.47 -6.05
N GLN A 289 -25.84 3.08 -4.90
CA GLN A 289 -24.92 3.00 -3.77
C GLN A 289 -24.54 1.52 -3.66
N ALA A 290 -23.24 1.27 -3.70
CA ALA A 290 -22.71 -0.06 -3.68
C ALA A 290 -23.47 -0.86 -2.61
N VAL A 291 -24.43 -1.67 -3.06
CA VAL A 291 -24.93 -2.77 -2.24
C VAL A 291 -23.66 -3.46 -1.84
N ALA A 292 -23.30 -3.34 -0.57
CA ALA A 292 -22.17 -4.06 -0.01
C ALA A 292 -22.28 -5.44 -0.63
N THR A 293 -21.30 -5.82 -1.46
CA THR A 293 -21.42 -7.04 -2.27
C THR A 293 -21.71 -8.12 -1.25
N THR A 294 -22.93 -8.57 -1.17
CA THR A 294 -23.41 -9.56 -0.18
C THR A 294 -22.69 -10.89 -0.37
N ASP A 295 -21.97 -11.02 -1.47
CA ASP A 295 -21.10 -12.14 -1.77
C ASP A 295 -19.61 -11.76 -1.59
N PRO A 296 -18.97 -12.19 -0.49
CA PRO A 296 -17.54 -11.98 -0.25
C PRO A 296 -16.64 -12.56 -1.35
N ALA A 297 -17.05 -13.63 -2.03
CA ALA A 297 -16.26 -14.24 -3.08
C ALA A 297 -16.24 -13.37 -4.35
N ALA A 298 -17.40 -12.81 -4.73
CA ALA A 298 -17.49 -11.86 -5.84
C ALA A 298 -16.68 -10.58 -5.57
N ALA A 299 -16.73 -10.07 -4.35
CA ALA A 299 -15.94 -8.90 -3.94
C ALA A 299 -14.44 -9.17 -3.95
N ALA A 300 -13.99 -10.34 -3.48
CA ALA A 300 -12.59 -10.75 -3.53
C ALA A 300 -12.08 -10.88 -4.97
N LYS A 301 -12.91 -11.42 -5.87
CA LYS A 301 -12.59 -11.51 -7.30
C LYS A 301 -12.44 -10.12 -7.93
N GLN A 302 -13.34 -9.18 -7.63
CA GLN A 302 -13.28 -7.81 -8.11
C GLN A 302 -11.99 -7.11 -7.65
N LEU A 303 -11.61 -7.25 -6.38
CA LEU A 303 -10.36 -6.71 -5.84
C LEU A 303 -9.14 -7.28 -6.57
N LEU A 304 -9.10 -8.60 -6.76
CA LEU A 304 -8.02 -9.26 -7.50
C LEU A 304 -7.90 -8.74 -8.93
N GLU A 305 -9.01 -8.56 -9.63
CA GLU A 305 -9.04 -8.03 -10.99
C GLU A 305 -8.45 -6.61 -11.05
N GLN A 306 -8.81 -5.74 -10.11
CA GLN A 306 -8.28 -4.38 -10.01
C GLN A 306 -6.77 -4.36 -9.70
N ILE A 307 -6.32 -5.16 -8.74
CA ILE A 307 -4.89 -5.32 -8.41
C ILE A 307 -4.12 -5.81 -9.64
N ASN A 308 -4.62 -6.83 -10.33
CA ASN A 308 -3.95 -7.40 -11.49
C ASN A 308 -3.96 -6.45 -12.70
N GLN A 309 -4.96 -5.59 -12.83
CA GLN A 309 -4.95 -4.51 -13.81
C GLN A 309 -3.82 -3.51 -13.55
N ASP A 310 -3.65 -3.07 -12.29
CA ASP A 310 -2.54 -2.18 -11.89
C ASP A 310 -1.19 -2.84 -12.15
N ARG A 311 -1.03 -4.12 -11.76
CA ARG A 311 0.19 -4.91 -11.98
C ARG A 311 0.51 -5.04 -13.47
N SER A 312 -0.50 -5.31 -14.29
CA SER A 312 -0.35 -5.39 -15.75
C SER A 312 0.14 -4.06 -16.33
N THR A 313 -0.44 -2.94 -15.90
CA THR A 313 -0.04 -1.59 -16.32
C THR A 313 1.42 -1.29 -15.94
N ALA A 314 1.87 -1.80 -14.78
CA ALA A 314 3.27 -1.69 -14.34
C ALA A 314 4.20 -2.75 -14.96
N GLY A 315 3.71 -3.63 -15.85
CA GLY A 315 4.49 -4.72 -16.45
C GLY A 315 4.87 -5.85 -15.48
N LEU A 316 4.11 -6.01 -14.40
CA LEU A 316 4.28 -7.06 -13.40
C LEU A 316 3.42 -8.29 -13.74
N LYS A 317 3.86 -9.47 -13.30
CA LYS A 317 3.07 -10.71 -13.43
C LYS A 317 1.82 -10.61 -12.56
N PRO A 318 0.66 -11.14 -13.02
CA PRO A 318 -0.55 -11.19 -12.21
C PRO A 318 -0.37 -12.07 -10.96
N LEU A 319 -1.08 -11.74 -9.90
CA LEU A 319 -1.20 -12.58 -8.71
C LEU A 319 -2.26 -13.66 -8.93
N ALA A 320 -2.00 -14.85 -8.39
CA ALA A 320 -2.98 -15.92 -8.32
C ALA A 320 -3.71 -15.87 -6.95
N LEU A 321 -5.03 -16.05 -6.96
CA LEU A 321 -5.79 -16.21 -5.72
C LEU A 321 -5.53 -17.60 -5.13
N ASP A 322 -5.07 -17.64 -3.87
CA ASP A 322 -4.90 -18.89 -3.12
C ASP A 322 -6.04 -19.04 -2.10
N SER A 323 -6.78 -20.16 -2.20
CA SER A 323 -7.96 -20.41 -1.36
C SER A 323 -7.60 -20.58 0.12
N SER A 324 -6.51 -21.29 0.42
CA SER A 324 -6.06 -21.51 1.81
C SER A 324 -5.62 -20.20 2.46
N LEU A 325 -4.92 -19.36 1.69
CA LEU A 325 -4.52 -18.03 2.13
C LEU A 325 -5.75 -17.12 2.31
N SER A 326 -6.77 -17.24 1.45
CA SER A 326 -8.04 -16.53 1.56
C SER A 326 -8.85 -16.95 2.80
N ASP A 327 -8.79 -18.20 3.21
CA ASP A 327 -9.42 -18.66 4.45
C ASP A 327 -8.74 -18.04 5.69
N VAL A 328 -7.40 -17.93 5.69
CA VAL A 328 -6.68 -17.18 6.73
C VAL A 328 -7.10 -15.71 6.72
N ALA A 329 -7.07 -15.06 5.57
CA ALA A 329 -7.45 -13.66 5.43
C ALA A 329 -8.88 -13.40 5.91
N ARG A 330 -9.83 -14.28 5.57
CA ARG A 330 -11.23 -14.21 6.04
C ARG A 330 -11.31 -14.29 7.55
N SER A 331 -10.61 -15.25 8.15
CA SER A 331 -10.60 -15.42 9.61
C SER A 331 -10.02 -14.19 10.33
N LEU A 332 -9.01 -13.52 9.74
CA LEU A 332 -8.47 -12.25 10.25
C LEU A 332 -9.49 -11.12 10.11
N SER A 333 -10.16 -11.01 8.95
CA SER A 333 -11.22 -10.02 8.73
C SER A 333 -12.39 -10.20 9.70
N ASP A 334 -12.80 -11.45 10.00
CA ASP A 334 -13.83 -11.76 10.98
C ASP A 334 -13.45 -11.31 12.40
N ASP A 335 -12.20 -11.53 12.81
CA ASP A 335 -11.71 -11.08 14.11
C ASP A 335 -11.66 -9.56 14.19
N ARG A 336 -11.19 -8.91 13.12
CA ARG A 336 -11.15 -7.44 13.05
C ARG A 336 -12.54 -6.81 13.05
N ALA A 337 -13.50 -7.41 12.35
CA ALA A 337 -14.90 -6.98 12.36
C ALA A 337 -15.53 -7.04 13.77
N LYS A 338 -15.01 -7.92 14.65
CA LYS A 338 -15.37 -8.04 16.06
C LYS A 338 -14.53 -7.16 17.00
N GLY A 339 -13.69 -6.28 16.45
CA GLY A 339 -12.84 -5.35 17.23
C GLY A 339 -11.55 -5.95 17.76
N LYS A 340 -11.16 -7.18 17.35
CA LYS A 340 -9.87 -7.75 17.72
C LYS A 340 -8.77 -7.21 16.82
N GLY A 341 -7.60 -6.93 17.39
CA GLY A 341 -6.42 -6.54 16.61
C GLY A 341 -5.79 -7.76 15.92
N THR A 342 -5.21 -7.52 14.75
CA THR A 342 -4.39 -8.52 14.05
C THR A 342 -2.93 -8.31 14.42
N THR A 343 -2.27 -9.32 14.99
CA THR A 343 -0.82 -9.29 15.25
C THR A 343 -0.05 -10.16 14.26
N ALA A 344 1.22 -9.83 14.04
CA ALA A 344 2.08 -10.63 13.16
C ALA A 344 2.19 -12.09 13.62
N GLU A 345 2.24 -12.31 14.94
CA GLU A 345 2.29 -13.64 15.54
C GLU A 345 1.03 -14.46 15.24
N GLU A 346 -0.14 -13.82 15.29
CA GLU A 346 -1.41 -14.48 15.00
C GLU A 346 -1.50 -14.87 13.53
N VAL A 347 -1.06 -14.01 12.62
CA VAL A 347 -1.00 -14.32 11.18
C VAL A 347 -0.06 -15.51 10.95
N GLN A 348 1.14 -15.48 11.51
CA GLN A 348 2.12 -16.58 11.40
C GLN A 348 1.60 -17.89 11.98
N ARG A 349 0.89 -17.84 13.12
CA ARG A 349 0.30 -19.03 13.73
C ARG A 349 -0.72 -19.69 12.81
N ARG A 350 -1.64 -18.90 12.21
CA ARG A 350 -2.68 -19.41 11.29
C ARG A 350 -2.09 -19.98 10.00
N LEU A 351 -1.06 -19.33 9.45
CA LEU A 351 -0.35 -19.85 8.28
C LEU A 351 0.31 -21.20 8.59
N LYS A 352 0.94 -21.30 9.76
CA LYS A 352 1.59 -22.54 10.20
C LYS A 352 0.61 -23.69 10.41
N GLU A 353 -0.60 -23.42 10.91
CA GLU A 353 -1.67 -24.43 11.08
C GLU A 353 -2.12 -25.03 9.75
N LEU A 354 -2.00 -24.27 8.65
CA LEU A 354 -2.32 -24.72 7.29
C LEU A 354 -1.09 -25.17 6.50
N ASP A 355 0.07 -25.35 7.16
CA ASP A 355 1.35 -25.66 6.50
C ASP A 355 1.72 -24.67 5.37
N ILE A 356 1.31 -23.40 5.51
CA ILE A 356 1.70 -22.34 4.57
C ILE A 356 2.99 -21.71 5.07
N ALA A 357 4.10 -21.95 4.35
CA ALA A 357 5.32 -21.18 4.56
C ALA A 357 5.26 -19.89 3.77
N ALA A 358 5.59 -18.83 4.44
CA ALA A 358 5.60 -17.49 3.89
C ALA A 358 7.00 -16.89 4.05
N PRO A 359 7.96 -17.18 3.16
CA PRO A 359 9.30 -16.58 3.22
C PRO A 359 9.24 -15.06 3.09
N LEU A 360 8.25 -14.56 2.37
CA LEU A 360 7.88 -13.15 2.34
C LEU A 360 6.34 -13.07 2.37
N LEU A 361 5.82 -12.45 3.41
CA LEU A 361 4.40 -12.19 3.63
C LEU A 361 4.19 -10.71 3.88
N LEU A 362 3.27 -10.10 3.13
CA LEU A 362 2.82 -8.74 3.36
C LEU A 362 1.32 -8.76 3.64
N VAL A 363 0.87 -7.89 4.53
CA VAL A 363 -0.53 -7.83 4.99
C VAL A 363 -1.03 -6.41 4.78
N SER A 364 -2.20 -6.28 4.16
CA SER A 364 -2.98 -5.05 4.06
C SER A 364 -4.35 -5.25 4.67
N GLU A 365 -4.85 -4.27 5.41
CA GLU A 365 -6.15 -4.33 6.06
C GLU A 365 -6.87 -2.99 5.96
N ALA A 366 -8.13 -3.00 5.56
CA ALA A 366 -8.96 -1.80 5.53
C ALA A 366 -10.40 -2.08 5.95
N GLN A 367 -11.03 -1.09 6.57
CA GLN A 367 -12.48 -0.99 6.68
C GLN A 367 -13.02 -0.16 5.52
N ALA A 368 -14.06 -0.63 4.83
CA ALA A 368 -14.58 -0.03 3.62
C ALA A 368 -16.09 -0.20 3.50
N PHE A 369 -16.73 0.59 2.64
CA PHE A 369 -18.16 0.44 2.33
C PHE A 369 -18.40 -0.59 1.23
N SER A 370 -17.39 -0.86 0.39
CA SER A 370 -17.46 -1.80 -0.73
C SER A 370 -16.07 -2.31 -1.10
N ALA A 371 -15.98 -3.30 -2.00
CA ALA A 371 -14.73 -3.76 -2.58
C ALA A 371 -13.98 -2.63 -3.31
N GLU A 372 -14.71 -1.79 -4.04
CA GLU A 372 -14.13 -0.64 -4.75
C GLU A 372 -13.55 0.39 -3.77
N ASP A 373 -14.26 0.71 -2.67
CA ASP A 373 -13.76 1.59 -1.62
C ASP A 373 -12.51 0.99 -0.94
N ALA A 374 -12.50 -0.33 -0.70
CA ALA A 374 -11.32 -1.02 -0.17
C ALA A 374 -10.11 -0.90 -1.12
N TYR A 375 -10.32 -1.18 -2.41
CA TYR A 375 -9.27 -1.01 -3.41
C TYR A 375 -8.74 0.44 -3.44
N MET A 376 -9.61 1.43 -3.41
CA MET A 376 -9.19 2.84 -3.37
C MET A 376 -8.37 3.17 -2.12
N ARG A 377 -8.72 2.61 -0.96
CA ARG A 377 -7.97 2.79 0.29
C ARG A 377 -6.58 2.16 0.21
N PHE A 378 -6.49 0.94 -0.28
CA PHE A 378 -5.20 0.24 -0.47
C PHE A 378 -4.34 0.93 -1.53
N SER A 379 -4.91 1.28 -2.68
CA SER A 379 -4.18 1.92 -3.78
C SER A 379 -3.71 3.35 -3.44
N ASN A 380 -4.33 4.00 -2.44
CA ASN A 380 -3.93 5.32 -1.94
C ASN A 380 -3.07 5.26 -0.66
N SER A 381 -2.70 4.09 -0.17
CA SER A 381 -1.73 3.89 0.91
C SER A 381 -0.40 3.45 0.30
N PRO A 382 0.72 4.17 0.49
CA PRO A 382 2.01 3.76 -0.09
C PRO A 382 2.43 2.37 0.33
N GLN A 383 2.19 1.99 1.58
CA GLN A 383 2.57 0.67 2.11
C GLN A 383 1.71 -0.44 1.50
N ASP A 384 0.39 -0.27 1.46
CA ASP A 384 -0.52 -1.30 0.92
C ASP A 384 -0.34 -1.43 -0.59
N ARG A 385 -0.21 -0.30 -1.28
CA ARG A 385 0.11 -0.29 -2.71
C ARG A 385 1.44 -1.01 -2.99
N ALA A 386 2.47 -0.77 -2.18
CA ALA A 386 3.75 -1.48 -2.33
C ALA A 386 3.63 -2.98 -2.09
N SER A 387 2.74 -3.41 -1.20
CA SER A 387 2.45 -4.83 -1.00
C SER A 387 1.84 -5.46 -2.25
N ALA A 388 0.81 -4.83 -2.81
CA ALA A 388 0.12 -5.29 -4.02
C ALA A 388 1.02 -5.25 -5.27
N MET A 389 1.90 -4.24 -5.37
CA MET A 389 2.79 -4.03 -6.52
C MET A 389 4.17 -4.67 -6.36
N ASN A 390 4.42 -5.40 -5.29
CA ASN A 390 5.71 -6.07 -5.08
C ASN A 390 5.94 -7.14 -6.16
N PRO A 391 7.04 -7.07 -6.96
CA PRO A 391 7.31 -8.00 -8.04
C PRO A 391 7.56 -9.44 -7.56
N ASP A 392 7.97 -9.61 -6.31
CA ASP A 392 8.24 -10.93 -5.72
C ASP A 392 6.97 -11.68 -5.33
N MET A 393 5.83 -11.00 -5.18
CA MET A 393 4.57 -11.64 -4.84
C MET A 393 4.02 -12.41 -6.01
N THR A 394 3.57 -13.65 -5.72
CA THR A 394 3.02 -14.57 -6.71
C THR A 394 1.58 -14.96 -6.40
N GLN A 395 1.19 -14.87 -5.15
CA GLN A 395 -0.15 -15.24 -4.67
C GLN A 395 -0.72 -14.17 -3.75
N VAL A 396 -2.05 -14.14 -3.68
CA VAL A 396 -2.80 -13.34 -2.72
C VAL A 396 -3.95 -14.15 -2.15
N GLY A 397 -4.20 -13.98 -0.85
CA GLY A 397 -5.44 -14.39 -0.19
C GLY A 397 -6.23 -13.15 0.15
N ILE A 398 -7.51 -13.12 -0.17
CA ILE A 398 -8.41 -11.99 0.11
C ILE A 398 -9.54 -12.48 1.00
N GLY A 399 -9.63 -11.89 2.18
CA GLY A 399 -10.68 -12.13 3.16
C GLY A 399 -11.60 -10.93 3.30
N ILE A 400 -12.90 -11.15 3.39
CA ILE A 400 -13.89 -10.09 3.56
C ILE A 400 -14.88 -10.53 4.63
N ALA A 401 -15.12 -9.64 5.61
CA ALA A 401 -16.09 -9.84 6.67
C ALA A 401 -16.95 -8.59 6.90
N PRO A 402 -18.27 -8.71 7.08
CA PRO A 402 -19.12 -7.58 7.41
C PRO A 402 -18.91 -7.14 8.87
N THR A 403 -18.95 -5.83 9.13
CA THR A 403 -18.99 -5.28 10.50
C THR A 403 -20.41 -5.25 11.03
N ALA A 404 -20.56 -5.02 12.33
CA ALA A 404 -21.85 -4.59 12.86
C ALA A 404 -22.23 -3.22 12.24
N PRO A 405 -23.52 -2.99 11.91
CA PRO A 405 -23.96 -1.70 11.41
C PRO A 405 -23.74 -0.58 12.44
N VAL A 406 -23.18 0.54 12.00
CA VAL A 406 -23.05 1.76 12.80
C VAL A 406 -23.94 2.83 12.16
N ASN A 407 -24.90 3.37 12.93
CA ASN A 407 -25.90 4.31 12.43
C ASN A 407 -26.65 3.82 11.17
N GLY A 408 -26.95 2.51 11.10
CA GLY A 408 -27.64 1.90 9.98
C GLY A 408 -26.75 1.63 8.75
N VAL A 409 -25.49 1.99 8.78
CA VAL A 409 -24.52 1.75 7.70
C VAL A 409 -23.67 0.54 8.03
N GLN A 410 -23.70 -0.48 7.18
CA GLN A 410 -22.83 -1.65 7.27
C GLN A 410 -21.54 -1.42 6.46
N MET A 411 -20.41 -1.69 7.07
CA MET A 411 -19.10 -1.71 6.40
C MET A 411 -18.61 -3.14 6.26
N ILE A 412 -17.55 -3.31 5.50
CA ILE A 412 -16.78 -4.54 5.41
C ILE A 412 -15.35 -4.31 5.93
N VAL A 413 -14.77 -5.33 6.52
CA VAL A 413 -13.33 -5.43 6.72
C VAL A 413 -12.76 -6.27 5.59
N VAL A 414 -11.72 -5.78 4.97
CA VAL A 414 -10.98 -6.48 3.93
C VAL A 414 -9.56 -6.70 4.42
N THR A 415 -9.08 -7.94 4.36
CA THR A 415 -7.69 -8.31 4.62
C THR A 415 -7.10 -8.94 3.37
N GLU A 416 -5.96 -8.45 2.94
CA GLU A 416 -5.18 -9.00 1.83
C GLU A 416 -3.86 -9.56 2.39
N LEU A 417 -3.56 -10.80 2.05
CA LEU A 417 -2.31 -11.48 2.39
C LEU A 417 -1.54 -11.76 1.11
N PHE A 418 -0.44 -11.07 0.88
CA PHE A 418 0.41 -11.27 -0.30
C PHE A 418 1.57 -12.21 0.05
N LEU A 419 1.75 -13.24 -0.75
CA LEU A 419 2.73 -14.29 -0.51
C LEU A 419 3.66 -14.48 -1.71
N LYS A 420 4.98 -14.60 -1.43
CA LYS A 420 5.94 -15.13 -2.39
C LYS A 420 5.94 -16.66 -2.27
N GLN A 421 5.32 -17.35 -3.22
CA GLN A 421 5.45 -18.79 -3.34
C GLN A 421 6.63 -19.11 -4.25
N LEU A 422 7.57 -19.91 -3.74
CA LEU A 422 8.62 -20.47 -4.58
C LEU A 422 8.02 -21.56 -5.47
N PRO A 423 8.39 -21.64 -6.77
CA PRO A 423 8.02 -22.78 -7.60
C PRO A 423 8.54 -24.07 -6.95
N PRO A 424 7.88 -25.21 -7.15
CA PRO A 424 8.40 -26.48 -6.67
C PRO A 424 9.79 -26.70 -7.26
N PRO A 425 10.82 -26.98 -6.45
CA PRO A 425 12.14 -27.26 -6.97
C PRO A 425 12.11 -28.54 -7.81
N ASP A 426 12.84 -28.55 -8.91
CA ASP A 426 13.06 -29.78 -9.65
C ASP A 426 14.02 -30.69 -8.85
N ALA A 427 13.52 -31.81 -8.38
CA ALA A 427 14.28 -32.77 -7.59
C ALA A 427 15.54 -33.28 -8.32
N ALA A 428 15.47 -33.44 -9.64
CA ALA A 428 16.60 -33.88 -10.46
C ALA A 428 17.68 -32.78 -10.55
N GLU A 429 17.24 -31.52 -10.73
CA GLU A 429 18.15 -30.37 -10.73
C GLU A 429 18.82 -30.16 -9.39
N VAL A 430 18.05 -30.19 -8.29
CA VAL A 430 18.58 -30.10 -6.92
C VAL A 430 19.63 -31.20 -6.67
N LYS A 431 19.32 -32.44 -7.05
CA LYS A 431 20.25 -33.58 -6.94
C LYS A 431 21.54 -33.34 -7.72
N ALA A 432 21.43 -32.89 -8.97
CA ALA A 432 22.59 -32.59 -9.84
C ALA A 432 23.46 -31.47 -9.24
N ASN A 433 22.82 -30.44 -8.71
CA ASN A 433 23.51 -29.30 -8.07
C ASN A 433 24.23 -29.74 -6.79
N LEU A 434 23.59 -30.58 -5.97
CA LEU A 434 24.22 -31.15 -4.77
C LEU A 434 25.47 -31.97 -5.09
N TYR A 435 25.42 -32.85 -6.10
CA TYR A 435 26.60 -33.57 -6.53
C TYR A 435 27.75 -32.64 -6.93
N ARG A 436 27.46 -31.59 -7.71
CA ARG A 436 28.46 -30.58 -8.10
C ARG A 436 29.03 -29.81 -6.90
N ALA A 437 28.18 -29.45 -5.95
CA ALA A 437 28.58 -28.74 -4.74
C ALA A 437 29.47 -29.62 -3.85
N ILE A 438 29.11 -30.91 -3.66
CA ILE A 438 29.90 -31.90 -2.92
C ILE A 438 31.28 -32.09 -3.58
N GLU A 439 31.33 -32.26 -4.89
CA GLU A 439 32.61 -32.42 -5.64
C GLU A 439 33.50 -31.19 -5.46
N ARG A 440 32.98 -29.98 -5.60
CA ARG A 440 33.70 -28.73 -5.37
C ARG A 440 34.22 -28.63 -3.93
N ARG A 441 33.37 -28.82 -2.94
CA ARG A 441 33.73 -28.76 -1.52
C ARG A 441 34.85 -29.71 -1.17
N ARG A 442 34.82 -30.96 -1.70
CA ARG A 442 35.88 -31.95 -1.51
C ARG A 442 37.16 -31.59 -2.23
N GLY A 443 37.09 -31.02 -3.44
CA GLY A 443 38.24 -30.50 -4.17
C GLY A 443 38.96 -29.40 -3.39
N ASP A 444 38.22 -28.44 -2.86
CA ASP A 444 38.74 -27.33 -2.05
C ASP A 444 39.42 -27.85 -0.76
N ALA A 445 38.86 -28.88 -0.15
CA ALA A 445 39.39 -29.53 1.05
C ALA A 445 40.49 -30.59 0.73
N ARG A 446 40.82 -30.81 -0.52
CA ARG A 446 41.77 -31.88 -0.98
C ARG A 446 41.35 -33.27 -0.50
N ALA A 447 40.07 -33.50 -0.28
CA ALA A 447 39.50 -34.79 0.15
C ALA A 447 39.14 -35.60 -1.08
N GLY A 448 39.83 -36.51 -1.58
CA GLY A 448 39.66 -37.28 -2.83
C GLY A 448 38.20 -37.38 -3.36
N ALA A 449 38.07 -37.58 -4.66
CA ALA A 449 36.77 -37.64 -5.33
C ALA A 449 35.89 -38.78 -4.84
N LEU A 450 34.57 -38.61 -4.87
CA LEU A 450 33.58 -39.64 -4.58
C LEU A 450 33.07 -40.26 -5.89
N THR A 451 32.83 -41.56 -5.86
CA THR A 451 32.14 -42.27 -6.94
C THR A 451 30.66 -42.39 -6.59
N LYS A 452 29.77 -42.08 -7.52
CA LYS A 452 28.32 -42.28 -7.38
C LYS A 452 28.05 -43.79 -7.25
N ASP A 453 27.30 -44.18 -6.24
CA ASP A 453 26.92 -45.58 -6.04
C ASP A 453 25.39 -45.72 -6.16
N PRO A 454 24.91 -46.53 -7.14
CA PRO A 454 23.46 -46.68 -7.38
C PRO A 454 22.68 -47.21 -6.18
N GLN A 455 23.27 -48.05 -5.35
CA GLN A 455 22.61 -48.58 -4.17
C GLN A 455 22.45 -47.52 -3.07
N LEU A 456 23.49 -46.70 -2.83
CA LEU A 456 23.39 -45.56 -1.94
C LEU A 456 22.37 -44.54 -2.46
N GLU A 457 22.36 -44.29 -3.76
CA GLU A 457 21.41 -43.36 -4.35
C GLU A 457 19.97 -43.83 -4.24
N GLN A 458 19.72 -45.14 -4.46
CA GLN A 458 18.38 -45.71 -4.32
C GLN A 458 17.87 -45.60 -2.86
N ILE A 459 18.73 -45.89 -1.89
CA ILE A 459 18.36 -45.86 -0.45
C ILE A 459 18.17 -44.38 -0.03
N ALA A 460 19.06 -43.48 -0.43
CA ALA A 460 18.93 -42.05 -0.17
C ALA A 460 17.63 -41.47 -0.77
N GLN A 461 17.28 -41.88 -2.00
CA GLN A 461 16.05 -41.46 -2.65
C GLN A 461 14.80 -41.97 -1.92
N ALA A 462 14.81 -43.25 -1.48
CA ALA A 462 13.70 -43.81 -0.75
C ALA A 462 13.50 -43.06 0.59
N TYR A 463 14.59 -42.74 1.27
CA TYR A 463 14.54 -42.04 2.55
C TYR A 463 14.08 -40.59 2.38
N ALA A 464 14.62 -39.84 1.40
CA ALA A 464 14.21 -38.48 1.11
C ALA A 464 12.73 -38.41 0.70
N SER A 465 12.24 -39.38 -0.05
CA SER A 465 10.83 -39.47 -0.44
C SER A 465 9.91 -39.73 0.76
N GLU A 466 10.32 -40.62 1.70
CA GLU A 466 9.56 -40.84 2.92
C GLU A 466 9.58 -39.63 3.85
N MET A 467 10.73 -38.93 3.97
CA MET A 467 10.81 -37.66 4.72
C MET A 467 9.85 -36.61 4.13
N ALA A 468 9.78 -36.50 2.82
CA ALA A 468 8.88 -35.56 2.15
C ALA A 468 7.41 -35.89 2.43
N LYS A 469 7.04 -37.18 2.40
CA LYS A 469 5.69 -37.68 2.69
C LYS A 469 5.29 -37.46 4.15
N GLU A 470 6.18 -37.76 5.08
CA GLU A 470 5.94 -37.70 6.54
C GLU A 470 6.35 -36.34 7.15
N LYS A 471 6.54 -35.32 6.31
CA LYS A 471 6.92 -33.95 6.72
C LYS A 471 8.14 -33.91 7.66
N GLY A 472 9.10 -34.77 7.40
CA GLY A 472 10.33 -34.92 8.18
C GLY A 472 10.20 -35.80 9.46
N LYS A 473 9.01 -36.31 9.76
CA LYS A 473 8.76 -37.14 10.98
C LYS A 473 8.65 -38.61 10.65
N VAL A 474 9.65 -39.18 9.98
CA VAL A 474 9.65 -40.60 9.59
C VAL A 474 9.72 -41.48 10.84
N PRO A 475 8.84 -42.50 11.02
CA PRO A 475 8.90 -43.44 12.12
C PRO A 475 10.23 -44.24 12.13
N LYS A 476 10.78 -44.51 13.31
CA LYS A 476 12.07 -45.20 13.48
C LYS A 476 12.08 -46.57 12.79
N GLU A 477 10.99 -47.32 12.89
CA GLU A 477 10.82 -48.61 12.24
C GLU A 477 10.92 -48.51 10.72
N ARG A 478 10.41 -47.43 10.16
CA ARG A 478 10.46 -47.17 8.73
C ARG A 478 11.87 -46.76 8.28
N ILE A 479 12.55 -45.94 9.05
CA ILE A 479 13.98 -45.63 8.83
C ILE A 479 14.79 -46.92 8.81
N ALA A 480 14.65 -47.75 9.83
CA ALA A 480 15.37 -49.02 9.95
C ALA A 480 15.13 -49.96 8.75
N GLN A 481 13.90 -49.98 8.22
CA GLN A 481 13.57 -50.74 7.00
C GLN A 481 14.29 -50.23 5.76
N ILE A 482 14.33 -48.90 5.59
CA ILE A 482 14.98 -48.25 4.44
C ILE A 482 16.51 -48.45 4.51
N GLU A 483 17.10 -48.36 5.70
CA GLU A 483 18.53 -48.45 5.90
C GLU A 483 19.06 -49.89 6.00
N ALA A 484 18.21 -50.87 6.25
CA ALA A 484 18.63 -52.27 6.41
C ALA A 484 19.59 -52.80 5.31
N PRO A 485 19.48 -52.41 4.02
CA PRO A 485 20.43 -52.80 2.99
C PRO A 485 21.84 -52.20 3.17
N LEU A 486 21.96 -51.03 3.86
CA LEU A 486 23.26 -50.37 4.08
C LEU A 486 24.19 -51.24 4.90
N TYR A 487 23.68 -51.81 5.99
CA TYR A 487 24.45 -52.62 6.93
C TYR A 487 24.94 -53.95 6.34
N LYS A 488 24.34 -54.39 5.23
CA LYS A 488 24.77 -55.61 4.50
C LYS A 488 25.86 -55.34 3.47
N SER A 489 25.92 -54.12 2.93
CA SER A 489 26.74 -53.82 1.74
C SER A 489 27.91 -52.89 2.04
N PHE A 490 27.82 -52.10 3.09
CA PHE A 490 28.80 -51.04 3.39
C PHE A 490 29.44 -51.26 4.77
N ALA A 491 30.76 -51.06 4.84
CA ALA A 491 31.52 -51.14 6.09
C ALA A 491 31.29 -49.90 6.97
N THR A 492 31.15 -48.75 6.34
CA THR A 492 30.82 -47.47 6.98
C THR A 492 29.89 -46.70 6.10
N VAL A 493 28.90 -46.04 6.70
CA VAL A 493 28.03 -45.07 6.04
C VAL A 493 27.90 -43.84 6.94
N ASN A 494 28.13 -42.68 6.38
CA ASN A 494 27.81 -41.40 6.98
C ASN A 494 26.56 -40.86 6.31
N GLU A 495 25.61 -40.45 7.12
CA GLU A 495 24.32 -39.91 6.67
C GLU A 495 24.23 -38.43 7.02
N LEU A 496 23.83 -37.63 6.03
CA LEU A 496 23.42 -36.24 6.20
C LEU A 496 22.02 -36.14 5.61
N GLY A 497 21.08 -35.59 6.36
CA GLY A 497 19.69 -35.49 5.87
C GLY A 497 18.88 -34.46 6.61
N GLY A 498 17.82 -33.99 5.93
CA GLY A 498 16.90 -33.01 6.47
C GLY A 498 16.29 -32.09 5.41
N VAL A 499 15.83 -30.94 5.87
CA VAL A 499 15.29 -29.87 5.04
C VAL A 499 15.96 -28.54 5.40
N ARG A 500 16.34 -27.76 4.39
CA ARG A 500 16.94 -26.43 4.56
C ARG A 500 16.32 -25.46 3.56
N ALA A 501 16.46 -24.15 3.83
CA ALA A 501 16.00 -23.11 2.92
C ALA A 501 16.73 -23.20 1.56
N ASP A 502 18.05 -23.39 1.60
CA ASP A 502 18.87 -23.76 0.44
C ASP A 502 19.37 -25.21 0.60
N PRO A 503 18.91 -26.13 -0.24
CA PRO A 503 19.39 -27.52 -0.20
C PRO A 503 20.90 -27.67 -0.39
N LEU A 504 21.56 -26.71 -1.04
CA LEU A 504 23.02 -26.79 -1.30
C LEU A 504 23.86 -26.62 -0.02
N GLU A 505 23.30 -26.04 1.05
CA GLU A 505 24.00 -25.95 2.35
C GLU A 505 24.40 -27.31 2.92
N PHE A 506 23.74 -28.41 2.51
CA PHE A 506 24.18 -29.76 2.91
C PHE A 506 25.57 -30.13 2.40
N ALA A 507 26.01 -29.53 1.28
CA ALA A 507 27.35 -29.75 0.76
C ALA A 507 28.46 -29.12 1.64
N GLU A 508 28.10 -28.12 2.45
CA GLU A 508 29.05 -27.44 3.34
C GLU A 508 29.24 -28.16 4.71
N GLU A 509 28.45 -29.19 4.98
CA GLU A 509 28.56 -29.96 6.22
C GLU A 509 29.94 -30.61 6.36
N PRO A 510 30.53 -30.60 7.56
CA PRO A 510 31.85 -31.23 7.82
C PRO A 510 31.93 -32.69 7.38
N GLY A 511 30.83 -33.43 7.49
CA GLY A 511 30.75 -34.83 7.08
C GLY A 511 31.05 -35.09 5.61
N VAL A 512 30.88 -34.09 4.75
CA VAL A 512 31.13 -34.19 3.31
C VAL A 512 32.61 -34.40 2.97
N VAL A 513 33.51 -33.85 3.76
CA VAL A 513 34.97 -33.94 3.54
C VAL A 513 35.64 -35.15 4.22
N GLY A 514 34.84 -36.08 4.73
CA GLY A 514 35.34 -37.33 5.34
C GLY A 514 36.03 -38.27 4.38
N ASP A 515 36.42 -39.46 4.88
CA ASP A 515 37.19 -40.45 4.16
C ASP A 515 36.37 -41.42 3.27
N ALA A 516 35.09 -41.15 3.09
CA ALA A 516 34.21 -41.91 2.20
C ALA A 516 34.72 -41.93 0.74
N LYS A 517 34.40 -43.02 0.02
CA LYS A 517 34.73 -43.22 -1.37
C LYS A 517 33.51 -43.21 -2.31
N LEU A 518 32.36 -43.45 -1.74
CA LEU A 518 31.09 -43.59 -2.47
C LEU A 518 30.08 -42.57 -1.96
N VAL A 519 29.20 -42.14 -2.84
CA VAL A 519 28.11 -41.22 -2.49
C VAL A 519 26.81 -41.57 -3.22
N GLY A 520 25.68 -41.40 -2.54
CA GLY A 520 24.33 -41.39 -3.10
C GLY A 520 23.55 -40.22 -2.55
N VAL A 521 22.85 -39.49 -3.42
CA VAL A 521 22.00 -38.34 -3.07
C VAL A 521 20.55 -38.65 -3.42
N GLY A 522 19.65 -38.45 -2.47
CA GLY A 522 18.20 -38.51 -2.64
C GLY A 522 17.58 -37.15 -2.38
N VAL A 523 16.57 -36.81 -3.18
CA VAL A 523 15.78 -35.57 -3.03
C VAL A 523 14.30 -35.90 -3.13
N GLY A 524 13.55 -35.54 -2.08
CA GLY A 524 12.09 -35.65 -2.04
C GLY A 524 11.47 -34.25 -1.94
N ILE A 525 10.44 -33.96 -2.71
CA ILE A 525 9.72 -32.68 -2.63
C ILE A 525 8.43 -32.90 -1.86
N GLY A 526 8.21 -32.06 -0.84
CA GLY A 526 7.05 -32.16 0.03
C GLY A 526 6.79 -30.90 0.83
N SER A 527 5.85 -30.96 1.79
CA SER A 527 5.62 -29.90 2.74
C SER A 527 6.48 -30.08 3.98
N SER A 528 7.07 -29.00 4.51
CA SER A 528 7.78 -29.04 5.77
C SER A 528 7.16 -28.05 6.78
N PRO A 529 7.16 -28.38 8.09
CA PRO A 529 6.68 -27.47 9.12
C PRO A 529 7.47 -26.16 9.23
N GLN A 530 8.71 -26.15 8.72
CA GLN A 530 9.64 -25.03 8.83
C GLN A 530 9.63 -24.15 7.58
N PHE A 531 9.54 -24.76 6.39
CA PHE A 531 9.67 -24.04 5.10
C PHE A 531 8.44 -24.19 4.20
N GLY A 532 7.38 -24.93 4.63
CA GLY A 532 6.08 -25.11 3.96
C GLY A 532 6.10 -25.96 2.70
N LYS A 533 5.13 -25.69 1.80
CA LYS A 533 4.98 -26.41 0.52
C LYS A 533 6.23 -26.25 -0.34
N ASN A 534 6.53 -27.26 -1.17
CA ASN A 534 7.66 -27.28 -2.10
C ASN A 534 9.04 -27.30 -1.45
N SER A 535 9.15 -27.79 -0.21
CA SER A 535 10.43 -28.00 0.47
C SER A 535 11.17 -29.20 -0.09
N ALA A 536 12.47 -29.06 -0.31
CA ALA A 536 13.34 -30.15 -0.72
C ALA A 536 13.91 -30.88 0.52
N TYR A 537 13.51 -32.12 0.71
CA TYR A 537 14.12 -33.02 1.67
C TYR A 537 15.31 -33.71 1.01
N VAL A 538 16.46 -33.55 1.60
CA VAL A 538 17.72 -34.09 1.08
C VAL A 538 18.22 -35.20 2.00
N VAL A 539 18.71 -36.29 1.41
CA VAL A 539 19.47 -37.30 2.08
C VAL A 539 20.76 -37.56 1.27
N ILE A 540 21.90 -37.46 1.94
CA ILE A 540 23.21 -37.73 1.35
C ILE A 540 23.82 -38.90 2.16
N LEU A 541 24.03 -40.03 1.49
CA LEU A 541 24.71 -41.18 2.04
C LEU A 541 26.12 -41.28 1.46
N MET A 542 27.11 -41.32 2.33
CA MET A 542 28.52 -41.46 1.93
C MET A 542 29.14 -42.64 2.63
N GLY A 543 29.79 -43.53 1.90
CA GLY A 543 30.26 -44.76 2.49
C GLY A 543 31.48 -45.42 1.84
N LYS A 544 31.86 -46.54 2.41
CA LYS A 544 32.85 -47.50 1.89
C LYS A 544 32.21 -48.86 1.80
N LYS A 545 32.36 -49.58 0.69
CA LYS A 545 31.90 -50.98 0.60
C LYS A 545 32.67 -51.87 1.60
N GLN A 546 32.01 -52.91 2.06
CA GLN A 546 32.70 -53.98 2.79
C GLN A 546 33.73 -54.59 1.86
N GLY A 547 35.01 -54.54 2.25
CA GLY A 547 36.04 -55.27 1.60
C GLY A 547 35.81 -56.78 1.80
N ALA A 548 36.06 -57.59 0.76
CA ALA A 548 36.09 -59.04 0.91
C ALA A 548 37.31 -59.44 1.74
N SER A 549 37.20 -59.35 3.08
CA SER A 549 38.15 -59.90 4.07
C SER A 549 37.40 -60.23 5.37
N PRO A 550 37.57 -61.42 5.93
CA PRO A 550 36.90 -61.82 7.17
C PRO A 550 37.62 -61.21 8.37
N GLY A 551 37.06 -60.18 8.94
CA GLY A 551 37.62 -59.55 10.12
C GLY A 551 36.59 -58.69 10.85
N THR A 552 36.03 -59.29 11.91
CA THR A 552 35.37 -58.71 13.11
C THR A 552 34.63 -57.37 12.95
N ALA A 553 33.32 -57.44 12.85
CA ALA A 553 32.42 -56.31 12.91
C ALA A 553 32.49 -55.56 14.26
N LYS A 554 33.01 -54.35 14.27
CA LYS A 554 32.79 -53.41 15.37
C LYS A 554 31.39 -52.82 15.23
N LYS A 555 30.54 -53.02 16.24
CA LYS A 555 29.20 -52.43 16.35
C LYS A 555 29.26 -50.92 16.16
N PRO A 556 28.41 -50.32 15.30
CA PRO A 556 28.35 -48.86 15.17
C PRO A 556 27.89 -48.21 16.47
N GLY A 557 28.65 -47.23 16.91
CA GLY A 557 28.23 -46.37 18.04
C GLY A 557 26.98 -45.59 17.67
N THR A 558 26.02 -45.63 18.57
CA THR A 558 24.79 -44.82 18.55
C THR A 558 25.14 -43.34 18.39
N ALA A 559 24.87 -42.76 17.24
CA ALA A 559 24.99 -41.32 17.05
C ALA A 559 23.95 -40.59 17.91
N SER A 560 24.46 -39.73 18.76
CA SER A 560 23.75 -38.90 19.70
C SER A 560 22.76 -37.96 19.00
N ALA A 561 21.60 -37.83 19.60
CA ALA A 561 20.52 -36.94 19.23
C ALA A 561 21.00 -35.49 19.06
N ALA A 562 20.41 -34.79 18.09
CA ALA A 562 20.62 -33.37 17.81
C ALA A 562 20.46 -32.52 19.08
N PRO A 563 21.26 -31.47 19.24
CA PRO A 563 21.11 -30.55 20.36
C PRO A 563 19.86 -29.68 20.17
N SER A 564 19.00 -29.73 21.19
CA SER A 564 17.87 -28.83 21.40
C SER A 564 18.34 -27.37 21.38
N GLY A 565 17.64 -26.53 20.57
CA GLY A 565 17.94 -25.12 20.43
C GLY A 565 17.92 -24.37 21.75
N LYS A 566 18.99 -23.65 22.03
CA LYS A 566 19.05 -22.64 23.08
C LYS A 566 18.14 -21.47 22.76
N LYS A 567 17.19 -21.17 23.65
CA LYS A 567 16.45 -19.88 23.66
C LYS A 567 17.43 -18.71 23.77
N PRO A 568 17.26 -17.64 23.03
CA PRO A 568 17.99 -16.41 23.30
C PRO A 568 17.45 -15.74 24.57
N ALA A 569 18.37 -15.33 25.45
CA ALA A 569 18.07 -14.55 26.63
C ALA A 569 17.63 -13.14 26.25
N LYS A 570 16.61 -12.65 26.95
CA LYS A 570 16.18 -11.25 26.92
C LYS A 570 17.31 -10.31 27.38
N LYS A 571 17.54 -9.29 26.60
CA LYS A 571 17.92 -7.95 27.07
C LYS A 571 17.08 -6.91 26.33
#